data_0fb3fbc444ca934550ede402422336f4
#
_entry.id   0fb3fbc444ca934550ede402422336f4
#
_cell.length_a   1.000
_cell.length_b   1.000
_cell.length_c   1.000
_cell.angle_alpha   90.00
_cell.angle_beta   90.00
_cell.angle_gamma   90.00
#
_symmetry.space_group_name_H-M   'P 1'
#
loop_
_entity.id
_entity.type
_entity.pdbx_description
1 polymer ?
#
loop_
_entity_poly.entity_id
_entity_poly.type
_entity_poly.pdbx_seq_one_letter_code
_entity_poly.pdbx_strand_id
1 'polypeptide(L)'
;MRATIVFQGQILEPDAFERRVLRSAAVLRSVGIGEGDVVAMLMRNSPEAMEVMVATRHLGAQWCPVNWHFKTDEVQFILADSGAKVLIADAALLSALGGLQTGDAKLWTVRGSVPEAAAWEPVRDAMPSLDALPAAPRGAMFYTSGTTGRPKGIVREPMTPAQAEASVAMRRAAYGIESPLRALLTAPWYHSAPNGFALGVVLDGGTLYIEERFDAERTLRLIDEHRLTHAYLVPTMYVRMLALPAPVRARYDLGSMRFVSSTGSPCPPDVKRAMIDWWGPVINECYGASELGYMTLLTSAQALQKPGSAGAPLPGVVLKILDDNGRELPAGTPGLIYIHQPATPDFSYVGNAEARARMEVGGLKTMGDIGYLDDDGFLFIVDRKADMVISGGVNIYPVEIEIALQGMPGVADCAVFGIPDDEFGEALAAAVQPAAGAVVTADAVRAWLSERIAGYKVPRIVSLHAELPREDTGKIFKRKLREPYWAGRARNV
;
A
#
# COMPACT_ATOMS: atom_id res chain seq x y z
N MET A 1 15.60 9.79 19.62
CA MET A 1 14.98 8.63 18.92
C MET A 1 15.73 7.38 19.37
N ARG A 2 15.04 6.32 19.84
CA ARG A 2 15.72 5.15 20.45
C ARG A 2 15.31 3.83 19.77
N ALA A 3 15.25 3.82 18.43
CA ALA A 3 14.90 2.64 17.68
C ALA A 3 16.11 1.73 17.44
N THR A 4 15.92 0.42 17.53
CA THR A 4 16.89 -0.59 17.11
C THR A 4 16.50 -1.09 15.72
N ILE A 5 17.45 -1.20 14.80
CA ILE A 5 17.24 -1.77 13.46
C ILE A 5 17.96 -3.10 13.36
N VAL A 6 17.25 -4.13 12.93
CA VAL A 6 17.83 -5.47 12.71
C VAL A 6 17.69 -5.83 11.24
N PHE A 7 18.79 -6.12 10.58
CA PHE A 7 18.82 -6.45 9.16
C PHE A 7 19.91 -7.51 8.88
N GLN A 8 19.52 -8.61 8.25
CA GLN A 8 20.44 -9.71 7.89
C GLN A 8 21.29 -10.21 9.07
N GLY A 9 20.71 -10.27 10.28
CA GLY A 9 21.38 -10.68 11.50
C GLY A 9 22.27 -9.61 12.15
N GLN A 10 22.44 -8.46 11.51
CA GLN A 10 23.17 -7.33 12.10
C GLN A 10 22.20 -6.45 12.90
N ILE A 11 22.65 -6.00 14.07
CA ILE A 11 21.89 -5.13 14.96
C ILE A 11 22.53 -3.74 14.93
N LEU A 12 21.74 -2.76 14.53
CA LEU A 12 22.10 -1.37 14.63
C LEU A 12 21.40 -0.78 15.87
N GLU A 13 22.18 -0.61 16.92
CA GLU A 13 21.73 -0.11 18.22
C GLU A 13 21.22 1.35 18.13
N PRO A 14 20.34 1.77 19.05
CA PRO A 14 19.68 3.08 18.99
C PRO A 14 20.63 4.26 18.79
N ASP A 15 21.71 4.33 19.58
CA ASP A 15 22.69 5.43 19.48
C ASP A 15 23.46 5.41 18.15
N ALA A 16 23.71 4.23 17.60
CA ALA A 16 24.37 4.09 16.31
C ALA A 16 23.42 4.49 15.17
N PHE A 17 22.15 4.09 15.25
CA PHE A 17 21.14 4.49 14.27
C PHE A 17 20.91 6.00 14.31
N GLU A 18 20.75 6.60 15.48
CA GLU A 18 20.58 8.05 15.63
C GLU A 18 21.78 8.83 15.08
N ARG A 19 23.02 8.41 15.36
CA ARG A 19 24.21 9.02 14.76
C ARG A 19 24.20 8.96 13.23
N ARG A 20 23.81 7.81 12.64
CA ARG A 20 23.67 7.70 11.18
C ARG A 20 22.63 8.65 10.63
N VAL A 21 21.46 8.74 11.26
CA VAL A 21 20.39 9.69 10.88
C VAL A 21 20.88 11.14 10.92
N LEU A 22 21.56 11.54 12.00
CA LEU A 22 22.06 12.92 12.15
C LEU A 22 23.17 13.27 11.15
N ARG A 23 24.05 12.32 10.82
CA ARG A 23 25.06 12.47 9.79
C ARG A 23 24.44 12.53 8.38
N SER A 24 23.45 11.68 8.12
CA SER A 24 22.69 11.70 6.86
C SER A 24 21.97 13.03 6.66
N ALA A 25 21.38 13.57 7.71
CA ALA A 25 20.81 14.91 7.67
C ALA A 25 21.88 16.00 7.41
N ALA A 26 23.09 15.85 7.97
CA ALA A 26 24.20 16.76 7.69
C ALA A 26 24.63 16.72 6.22
N VAL A 27 24.73 15.51 5.61
CA VAL A 27 25.02 15.36 4.17
C VAL A 27 23.94 16.06 3.34
N LEU A 28 22.68 15.74 3.59
CA LEU A 28 21.55 16.32 2.83
C LEU A 28 21.54 17.85 2.93
N ARG A 29 21.73 18.38 4.13
CA ARG A 29 21.80 19.84 4.37
C ARG A 29 22.98 20.49 3.68
N SER A 30 24.15 19.83 3.61
CA SER A 30 25.35 20.35 2.94
C SER A 30 25.17 20.54 1.44
N VAL A 31 24.22 19.85 0.83
CA VAL A 31 23.85 20.01 -0.59
C VAL A 31 22.56 20.81 -0.78
N GLY A 32 22.14 21.54 0.24
CA GLY A 32 21.04 22.48 0.17
C GLY A 32 19.64 21.86 0.35
N ILE A 33 19.53 20.65 0.89
CA ILE A 33 18.22 20.09 1.25
C ILE A 33 17.70 20.74 2.54
N GLY A 34 16.50 21.27 2.45
CA GLY A 34 15.79 21.92 3.54
C GLY A 34 14.28 21.73 3.43
N GLU A 35 13.54 22.62 4.09
CA GLU A 35 12.08 22.53 4.17
C GLU A 35 11.42 22.55 2.78
N GLY A 36 10.56 21.58 2.53
CA GLY A 36 9.81 21.44 1.28
C GLY A 36 10.57 20.80 0.11
N ASP A 37 11.89 20.63 0.21
CA ASP A 37 12.68 19.96 -0.82
C ASP A 37 12.36 18.45 -0.88
N VAL A 38 12.68 17.83 -2.02
CA VAL A 38 12.40 16.42 -2.25
C VAL A 38 13.69 15.62 -2.41
N VAL A 39 13.76 14.50 -1.66
CA VAL A 39 14.80 13.48 -1.76
C VAL A 39 14.18 12.21 -2.31
N ALA A 40 14.49 11.85 -3.55
CA ALA A 40 14.05 10.61 -4.16
C ALA A 40 14.88 9.42 -3.67
N MET A 41 14.23 8.26 -3.46
CA MET A 41 14.85 7.10 -2.85
C MET A 41 14.47 5.84 -3.64
N LEU A 42 15.38 5.37 -4.49
CA LEU A 42 15.25 4.11 -5.23
C LEU A 42 15.97 3.00 -4.49
N MET A 43 15.36 2.53 -3.40
CA MET A 43 16.01 1.64 -2.44
C MET A 43 15.08 0.50 -2.04
N ARG A 44 15.67 -0.71 -1.86
CA ARG A 44 14.97 -1.82 -1.20
C ARG A 44 14.82 -1.56 0.30
N ASN A 45 14.05 -2.44 0.97
CA ASN A 45 14.00 -2.43 2.41
C ASN A 45 15.41 -2.62 2.99
N SER A 46 15.91 -1.61 3.71
CA SER A 46 17.26 -1.60 4.27
C SER A 46 17.37 -0.62 5.45
N PRO A 47 18.41 -0.73 6.28
CA PRO A 47 18.71 0.26 7.31
C PRO A 47 18.94 1.67 6.72
N GLU A 48 19.62 1.75 5.56
CA GLU A 48 19.91 3.00 4.86
C GLU A 48 18.62 3.71 4.41
N ALA A 49 17.61 2.94 3.97
CA ALA A 49 16.30 3.50 3.62
C ALA A 49 15.64 4.16 4.84
N MET A 50 15.66 3.50 6.00
CA MET A 50 15.12 4.07 7.25
C MET A 50 15.90 5.28 7.72
N GLU A 51 17.22 5.22 7.64
CA GLU A 51 18.13 6.32 7.98
C GLU A 51 17.86 7.58 7.15
N VAL A 52 17.84 7.44 5.83
CA VAL A 52 17.60 8.56 4.90
C VAL A 52 16.18 9.13 5.04
N MET A 53 15.18 8.26 5.17
CA MET A 53 13.79 8.67 5.41
C MET A 53 13.66 9.55 6.66
N VAL A 54 14.25 9.12 7.77
CA VAL A 54 14.18 9.87 9.03
C VAL A 54 15.00 11.15 8.95
N ALA A 55 16.18 11.12 8.33
CA ALA A 55 17.02 12.30 8.11
C ALA A 55 16.32 13.37 7.28
N THR A 56 15.68 12.95 6.18
CA THR A 56 14.90 13.84 5.30
C THR A 56 13.75 14.48 6.07
N ARG A 57 13.01 13.67 6.85
CA ARG A 57 11.92 14.15 7.70
C ARG A 57 12.39 15.18 8.74
N HIS A 58 13.56 14.99 9.33
CA HIS A 58 14.14 15.92 10.31
C HIS A 58 14.48 17.29 9.70
N LEU A 59 14.79 17.34 8.42
CA LEU A 59 15.05 18.59 7.70
C LEU A 59 13.78 19.31 7.23
N GLY A 60 12.60 18.77 7.50
CA GLY A 60 11.34 19.30 6.95
C GLY A 60 11.20 19.07 5.45
N ALA A 61 12.06 18.25 4.87
CA ALA A 61 12.00 17.84 3.48
C ALA A 61 11.06 16.64 3.30
N GLN A 62 10.70 16.34 2.07
CA GLN A 62 9.87 15.21 1.69
C GLN A 62 10.74 14.09 1.11
N TRP A 63 10.60 12.87 1.62
CA TRP A 63 11.17 11.71 0.94
C TRP A 63 10.19 11.21 -0.10
N CYS A 64 10.70 10.88 -1.28
CA CYS A 64 9.94 10.31 -2.39
C CYS A 64 10.42 8.89 -2.62
N PRO A 65 9.76 7.87 -2.02
CA PRO A 65 10.12 6.48 -2.27
C PRO A 65 9.68 6.08 -3.66
N VAL A 66 10.64 5.60 -4.45
CA VAL A 66 10.44 5.16 -5.83
C VAL A 66 10.29 3.65 -5.87
N ASN A 67 9.25 3.16 -6.55
CA ASN A 67 9.07 1.74 -6.77
C ASN A 67 10.26 1.17 -7.58
N TRP A 68 10.99 0.23 -7.00
CA TRP A 68 12.20 -0.35 -7.60
C TRP A 68 11.94 -1.28 -8.80
N HIS A 69 10.68 -1.57 -9.12
CA HIS A 69 10.28 -2.29 -10.32
C HIS A 69 10.05 -1.38 -11.53
N PHE A 70 10.05 -0.07 -11.32
CA PHE A 70 9.92 0.90 -12.39
C PHE A 70 11.09 0.84 -13.35
N LYS A 71 10.81 1.11 -14.62
CA LYS A 71 11.81 1.23 -15.67
C LYS A 71 12.40 2.64 -15.73
N THR A 72 13.44 2.81 -16.50
CA THR A 72 14.19 4.07 -16.61
C THR A 72 13.29 5.27 -16.87
N ASP A 73 12.36 5.18 -17.84
CA ASP A 73 11.46 6.27 -18.20
C ASP A 73 10.50 6.64 -17.06
N GLU A 74 10.04 5.64 -16.28
CA GLU A 74 9.15 5.87 -15.14
C GLU A 74 9.89 6.54 -13.99
N VAL A 75 11.11 6.08 -13.70
CA VAL A 75 11.96 6.71 -12.66
C VAL A 75 12.32 8.14 -13.08
N GLN A 76 12.72 8.34 -14.33
CA GLN A 76 13.05 9.65 -14.87
C GLN A 76 11.87 10.62 -14.82
N PHE A 77 10.66 10.13 -15.13
CA PHE A 77 9.45 10.93 -14.99
C PHE A 77 9.25 11.37 -13.52
N ILE A 78 9.38 10.45 -12.55
CA ILE A 78 9.21 10.78 -11.13
C ILE A 78 10.23 11.80 -10.67
N LEU A 79 11.51 11.68 -11.07
CA LEU A 79 12.55 12.64 -10.71
C LEU A 79 12.22 14.04 -11.24
N ALA A 80 11.79 14.13 -12.48
CA ALA A 80 11.43 15.41 -13.10
C ALA A 80 10.15 16.01 -12.49
N ASP A 81 9.09 15.20 -12.32
CA ASP A 81 7.78 15.64 -11.83
C ASP A 81 7.85 16.04 -10.35
N SER A 82 8.58 15.27 -9.51
CA SER A 82 8.75 15.59 -8.09
C SER A 82 9.65 16.78 -7.80
N GLY A 83 10.47 17.19 -8.77
CA GLY A 83 11.51 18.19 -8.56
C GLY A 83 12.59 17.73 -7.55
N ALA A 84 12.87 16.44 -7.50
CA ALA A 84 13.83 15.87 -6.56
C ALA A 84 15.23 16.48 -6.77
N LYS A 85 15.80 17.07 -5.73
CA LYS A 85 17.16 17.62 -5.74
C LYS A 85 18.24 16.56 -5.47
N VAL A 86 17.84 15.44 -4.91
CA VAL A 86 18.72 14.33 -4.55
C VAL A 86 18.06 13.03 -4.96
N LEU A 87 18.84 12.11 -5.53
CA LEU A 87 18.50 10.71 -5.68
C LEU A 87 19.48 9.85 -4.89
N ILE A 88 18.97 9.02 -3.99
CA ILE A 88 19.76 7.97 -3.32
C ILE A 88 19.21 6.62 -3.79
N ALA A 89 20.09 5.80 -4.36
CA ALA A 89 19.69 4.55 -5.00
C ALA A 89 20.53 3.36 -4.55
N ASP A 90 19.94 2.17 -4.44
CA ASP A 90 20.72 0.94 -4.40
C ASP A 90 21.59 0.82 -5.66
N ALA A 91 22.88 0.59 -5.52
CA ALA A 91 23.82 0.49 -6.63
C ALA A 91 23.36 -0.53 -7.68
N ALA A 92 22.85 -1.70 -7.25
CA ALA A 92 22.34 -2.73 -8.14
C ALA A 92 21.08 -2.31 -8.89
N LEU A 93 20.17 -1.55 -8.25
CA LEU A 93 18.96 -1.05 -8.91
C LEU A 93 19.31 0.03 -9.94
N LEU A 94 20.22 0.93 -9.59
CA LEU A 94 20.67 1.98 -10.49
C LEU A 94 21.36 1.40 -11.74
N SER A 95 22.24 0.41 -11.53
CA SER A 95 22.90 -0.28 -12.67
C SER A 95 21.92 -0.97 -13.60
N ALA A 96 20.81 -1.50 -13.06
CA ALA A 96 19.79 -2.19 -13.84
C ALA A 96 18.94 -1.24 -14.71
N LEU A 97 18.86 0.04 -14.35
CA LEU A 97 18.09 1.04 -15.10
C LEU A 97 18.80 1.49 -16.40
N GLY A 98 20.11 1.48 -16.46
CA GLY A 98 20.88 1.89 -17.64
C GLY A 98 20.46 3.25 -18.24
N GLY A 99 21.37 4.22 -18.30
CA GLY A 99 21.11 5.50 -18.96
C GLY A 99 20.13 6.45 -18.25
N LEU A 100 19.84 6.26 -16.97
CA LEU A 100 19.00 7.16 -16.19
C LEU A 100 19.60 8.58 -16.19
N GLN A 101 18.80 9.54 -16.62
CA GLN A 101 19.17 10.97 -16.55
C GLN A 101 18.60 11.57 -15.25
N THR A 102 19.47 11.96 -14.34
CA THR A 102 19.07 12.55 -13.05
C THR A 102 18.87 14.07 -13.10
N GLY A 103 19.15 14.70 -14.25
CA GLY A 103 19.13 16.16 -14.37
C GLY A 103 20.12 16.80 -13.40
N ASP A 104 19.67 17.82 -12.67
CA ASP A 104 20.47 18.52 -11.67
C ASP A 104 20.47 17.81 -10.28
N ALA A 105 19.75 16.69 -10.14
CA ALA A 105 19.68 15.96 -8.89
C ALA A 105 21.03 15.34 -8.52
N LYS A 106 21.49 15.59 -7.29
CA LYS A 106 22.68 14.95 -6.74
C LYS A 106 22.43 13.46 -6.56
N LEU A 107 23.35 12.63 -7.09
CA LEU A 107 23.23 11.19 -7.06
C LEU A 107 24.20 10.55 -6.07
N TRP A 108 23.68 9.67 -5.22
CA TRP A 108 24.46 8.77 -4.36
C TRP A 108 23.95 7.33 -4.45
N THR A 109 24.85 6.39 -4.21
CA THR A 109 24.49 4.98 -4.12
C THR A 109 24.70 4.42 -2.72
N VAL A 110 23.83 3.51 -2.33
CA VAL A 110 23.95 2.71 -1.11
C VAL A 110 24.22 1.24 -1.47
N ARG A 111 24.83 0.53 -0.55
CA ARG A 111 25.08 -0.93 -0.65
C ARG A 111 25.84 -1.29 -1.93
N GLY A 112 26.83 -0.48 -2.27
CA GLY A 112 27.70 -0.62 -3.44
C GLY A 112 28.02 0.69 -4.08
N SER A 113 28.72 0.63 -5.20
CA SER A 113 29.13 1.81 -5.98
C SER A 113 28.92 1.59 -7.46
N VAL A 114 28.70 2.68 -8.18
CA VAL A 114 28.71 2.74 -9.64
C VAL A 114 29.64 3.88 -10.07
N PRO A 115 30.20 3.85 -11.29
CA PRO A 115 31.15 4.89 -11.73
C PRO A 115 30.55 6.32 -11.69
N GLU A 116 29.25 6.44 -11.90
CA GLU A 116 28.54 7.72 -12.07
C GLU A 116 28.14 8.36 -10.74
N ALA A 117 28.27 7.64 -9.60
CA ALA A 117 27.79 8.11 -8.30
C ALA A 117 28.74 7.75 -7.16
N ALA A 118 28.91 8.68 -6.24
CA ALA A 118 29.64 8.42 -5.01
C ALA A 118 28.81 7.50 -4.07
N ALA A 119 29.51 6.63 -3.33
CA ALA A 119 28.88 5.81 -2.30
C ALA A 119 28.44 6.69 -1.11
N TRP A 120 27.22 6.45 -0.64
CA TRP A 120 26.60 7.20 0.46
C TRP A 120 27.29 7.01 1.79
N GLU A 121 27.61 5.77 2.14
CA GLU A 121 28.12 5.40 3.45
C GLU A 121 29.44 6.14 3.81
N PRO A 122 30.47 6.20 2.94
CA PRO A 122 31.68 6.97 3.23
C PRO A 122 31.39 8.47 3.34
N VAL A 123 30.50 9.03 2.52
CA VAL A 123 30.14 10.46 2.58
C VAL A 123 29.44 10.77 3.90
N ARG A 124 28.47 9.95 4.28
CA ARG A 124 27.77 10.06 5.57
C ARG A 124 28.74 9.95 6.74
N ASP A 125 29.60 8.94 6.74
CA ASP A 125 30.47 8.65 7.89
C ASP A 125 31.57 9.71 8.10
N ALA A 126 31.93 10.44 7.06
CA ALA A 126 32.84 11.58 7.13
C ALA A 126 32.20 12.86 7.70
N MET A 127 30.85 12.94 7.74
CA MET A 127 30.17 14.15 8.22
C MET A 127 30.06 14.19 9.74
N PRO A 128 30.17 15.37 10.36
CA PRO A 128 29.81 15.56 11.76
C PRO A 128 28.30 15.36 11.95
N SER A 129 27.88 14.84 13.08
CA SER A 129 26.45 14.77 13.42
C SER A 129 25.88 16.15 13.65
N LEU A 130 24.64 16.39 13.25
CA LEU A 130 23.91 17.59 13.63
C LEU A 130 23.47 17.51 15.09
N ASP A 131 23.44 18.64 15.81
CA ASP A 131 23.15 18.66 17.25
C ASP A 131 21.66 18.49 17.56
N ALA A 132 20.78 19.01 16.74
CA ALA A 132 19.32 18.85 16.87
C ALA A 132 18.64 19.24 15.56
N LEU A 133 17.47 18.68 15.31
CA LEU A 133 16.73 18.90 14.07
C LEU A 133 15.29 19.30 14.37
N PRO A 134 14.97 20.58 14.39
CA PRO A 134 13.65 21.08 14.76
C PRO A 134 12.85 21.56 13.55
N ALA A 135 12.65 20.77 12.52
CA ALA A 135 11.73 21.18 11.47
C ALA A 135 10.34 20.59 11.66
N ALA A 136 9.31 21.31 11.24
CA ALA A 136 7.96 20.76 11.15
C ALA A 136 7.99 19.58 10.15
N PRO A 137 7.66 18.35 10.59
CA PRO A 137 7.82 17.18 9.72
C PRO A 137 6.81 17.23 8.58
N ARG A 138 7.30 17.02 7.37
CA ARG A 138 6.46 16.74 6.21
C ARG A 138 6.30 15.23 6.03
N GLY A 139 5.23 14.82 5.32
CA GLY A 139 5.03 13.43 4.92
C GLY A 139 5.86 13.05 3.70
N ALA A 140 5.80 11.77 3.33
CA ALA A 140 6.37 11.31 2.07
C ALA A 140 5.59 11.85 0.87
N MET A 141 6.29 12.04 -0.24
CA MET A 141 5.70 12.26 -1.56
C MET A 141 5.55 10.91 -2.25
N PHE A 142 4.39 10.27 -2.10
CA PHE A 142 4.11 9.01 -2.79
C PHE A 142 3.58 9.26 -4.19
N TYR A 143 3.98 8.40 -5.12
CA TYR A 143 3.41 8.33 -6.46
C TYR A 143 2.42 7.17 -6.53
N THR A 144 1.17 7.48 -6.88
CA THR A 144 0.10 6.49 -7.04
C THR A 144 -0.19 6.26 -8.52
N SER A 145 -0.61 5.04 -8.87
CA SER A 145 -1.03 4.70 -10.23
C SER A 145 -2.28 5.51 -10.60
N GLY A 146 -2.09 6.59 -11.34
CA GLY A 146 -3.20 7.42 -11.80
C GLY A 146 -4.10 6.69 -12.80
N THR A 147 -5.40 6.98 -12.77
CA THR A 147 -6.38 6.49 -13.77
C THR A 147 -6.04 6.93 -15.20
N THR A 148 -5.21 7.94 -15.37
CA THR A 148 -4.80 8.55 -16.66
C THR A 148 -3.51 7.96 -17.24
N GLY A 149 -2.87 6.98 -16.60
CA GLY A 149 -1.71 6.28 -17.14
C GLY A 149 -0.35 6.71 -16.62
N ARG A 150 -0.19 7.93 -16.13
CA ARG A 150 1.03 8.39 -15.46
C ARG A 150 0.82 8.43 -13.94
N PRO A 151 1.81 8.05 -13.13
CA PRO A 151 1.73 8.17 -11.68
C PRO A 151 1.50 9.63 -11.27
N LYS A 152 0.75 9.83 -10.17
CA LYS A 152 0.48 11.16 -9.60
C LYS A 152 1.23 11.31 -8.30
N GLY A 153 2.05 12.34 -8.17
CA GLY A 153 2.77 12.68 -6.94
C GLY A 153 1.84 13.37 -5.94
N ILE A 154 1.79 12.85 -4.72
CA ILE A 154 0.98 13.41 -3.62
C ILE A 154 1.84 14.38 -2.83
N VAL A 155 1.48 15.66 -2.85
CA VAL A 155 2.11 16.71 -2.04
C VAL A 155 1.24 17.02 -0.84
N ARG A 156 1.85 17.14 0.33
CA ARG A 156 1.15 17.45 1.58
C ARG A 156 1.64 18.75 2.18
N GLU A 157 0.71 19.45 2.82
CA GLU A 157 1.04 20.55 3.70
C GLU A 157 1.82 20.06 4.95
N PRO A 158 2.61 20.92 5.60
CA PRO A 158 3.20 20.59 6.89
C PRO A 158 2.12 20.24 7.92
N MET A 159 2.42 19.28 8.78
CA MET A 159 1.51 18.93 9.87
C MET A 159 1.38 20.07 10.88
N THR A 160 0.16 20.42 11.23
CA THR A 160 -0.10 21.22 12.44
C THR A 160 0.21 20.41 13.71
N PRO A 161 0.48 21.04 14.85
CA PRO A 161 0.68 20.33 16.12
C PRO A 161 -0.49 19.39 16.47
N ALA A 162 -1.73 19.81 16.24
CA ALA A 162 -2.92 18.97 16.48
C ALA A 162 -2.96 17.74 15.55
N GLN A 163 -2.60 17.91 14.28
CA GLN A 163 -2.50 16.79 13.34
C GLN A 163 -1.36 15.84 13.71
N ALA A 164 -0.23 16.36 14.19
CA ALA A 164 0.88 15.53 14.64
C ALA A 164 0.47 14.64 15.82
N GLU A 165 -0.25 15.19 16.80
CA GLU A 165 -0.80 14.43 17.93
C GLU A 165 -1.84 13.40 17.47
N ALA A 166 -2.82 13.80 16.67
CA ALA A 166 -3.83 12.89 16.11
C ALA A 166 -3.20 11.77 15.28
N SER A 167 -2.12 12.06 14.54
CA SER A 167 -1.40 11.06 13.75
C SER A 167 -0.70 10.00 14.61
N VAL A 168 -0.24 10.35 15.81
CA VAL A 168 0.28 9.38 16.78
C VAL A 168 -0.82 8.42 17.22
N ALA A 169 -1.97 8.95 17.62
CA ALA A 169 -3.12 8.14 18.04
C ALA A 169 -3.60 7.21 16.91
N MET A 170 -3.70 7.74 15.69
CA MET A 170 -4.08 6.96 14.50
C MET A 170 -3.09 5.81 14.24
N ARG A 171 -1.77 6.08 14.27
CA ARG A 171 -0.76 5.03 14.07
C ARG A 171 -0.82 3.96 15.15
N ARG A 172 -1.01 4.35 16.40
CA ARG A 172 -1.17 3.39 17.51
C ARG A 172 -2.37 2.48 17.28
N ALA A 173 -3.49 3.04 16.88
CA ALA A 173 -4.69 2.26 16.56
C ALA A 173 -4.49 1.35 15.33
N ALA A 174 -4.01 1.91 14.20
CA ALA A 174 -3.88 1.19 12.93
C ALA A 174 -2.79 0.11 12.93
N TYR A 175 -1.75 0.27 13.75
CA TYR A 175 -0.61 -0.65 13.82
C TYR A 175 -0.48 -1.39 15.15
N GLY A 176 -1.38 -1.11 16.12
CA GLY A 176 -1.33 -1.69 17.45
C GLY A 176 -0.06 -1.31 18.24
N ILE A 177 0.54 -0.14 17.92
CA ILE A 177 1.85 0.23 18.49
C ILE A 177 1.75 0.43 20.00
N GLU A 178 2.34 -0.51 20.72
CA GLU A 178 2.50 -0.50 22.17
C GLU A 178 3.77 -1.27 22.58
N SER A 179 4.35 -0.90 23.73
CA SER A 179 5.57 -1.54 24.22
C SER A 179 5.30 -2.88 24.92
N PRO A 180 6.16 -3.90 24.76
CA PRO A 180 7.37 -3.93 23.92
C PRO A 180 7.03 -4.10 22.45
N LEU A 181 7.70 -3.29 21.60
CA LEU A 181 7.47 -3.26 20.16
C LEU A 181 8.65 -3.89 19.41
N ARG A 182 8.46 -5.12 18.90
CA ARG A 182 9.39 -5.86 18.05
C ARG A 182 8.68 -6.18 16.75
N ALA A 183 8.92 -5.37 15.74
CA ALA A 183 8.11 -5.34 14.54
C ALA A 183 8.85 -5.85 13.31
N LEU A 184 8.16 -6.56 12.42
CA LEU A 184 8.69 -7.11 11.17
C LEU A 184 8.17 -6.33 9.96
N LEU A 185 9.08 -5.85 9.13
CA LEU A 185 8.83 -5.25 7.83
C LEU A 185 9.35 -6.17 6.73
N THR A 186 8.44 -6.81 6.00
CA THR A 186 8.74 -7.61 4.80
C THR A 186 8.11 -7.05 3.53
N ALA A 187 7.08 -6.23 3.69
CA ALA A 187 6.42 -5.55 2.59
C ALA A 187 7.28 -4.39 2.05
N PRO A 188 7.20 -4.08 0.75
CA PRO A 188 8.00 -3.02 0.15
C PRO A 188 7.71 -1.65 0.77
N TRP A 189 8.72 -1.03 1.36
CA TRP A 189 8.60 0.24 2.07
C TRP A 189 8.26 1.44 1.17
N TYR A 190 8.41 1.32 -0.15
CA TYR A 190 8.01 2.40 -1.07
C TYR A 190 6.50 2.58 -1.18
N HIS A 191 5.69 1.65 -0.68
CA HIS A 191 4.25 1.86 -0.51
C HIS A 191 3.95 2.63 0.78
N SER A 192 2.90 3.43 0.76
CA SER A 192 2.57 4.34 1.85
C SER A 192 2.30 3.63 3.18
N ALA A 193 1.61 2.48 3.15
CA ALA A 193 1.24 1.77 4.37
C ALA A 193 2.43 1.08 5.07
N PRO A 194 3.27 0.25 4.41
CA PRO A 194 4.47 -0.30 5.06
C PRO A 194 5.49 0.78 5.42
N ASN A 195 5.57 1.88 4.64
CA ASN A 195 6.37 3.05 4.99
C ASN A 195 5.93 3.67 6.31
N GLY A 196 4.62 3.94 6.43
CA GLY A 196 4.03 4.50 7.65
C GLY A 196 4.19 3.57 8.86
N PHE A 197 4.08 2.24 8.66
CA PHE A 197 4.33 1.25 9.70
C PHE A 197 5.78 1.30 10.18
N ALA A 198 6.76 1.22 9.28
CA ALA A 198 8.17 1.26 9.61
C ALA A 198 8.55 2.57 10.32
N LEU A 199 8.09 3.71 9.79
CA LEU A 199 8.29 5.01 10.43
C LEU A 199 7.67 5.06 11.82
N GLY A 200 6.46 4.52 12.00
CA GLY A 200 5.79 4.43 13.30
C GLY A 200 6.63 3.68 14.33
N VAL A 201 7.12 2.49 13.98
CA VAL A 201 8.00 1.68 14.84
C VAL A 201 9.25 2.45 15.25
N VAL A 202 9.89 3.11 14.29
CA VAL A 202 11.12 3.88 14.53
C VAL A 202 10.87 5.08 15.44
N LEU A 203 9.79 5.82 15.22
CA LEU A 203 9.46 7.01 16.01
C LEU A 203 9.03 6.67 17.45
N ASP A 204 8.39 5.52 17.66
CA ASP A 204 7.99 5.05 18.99
C ASP A 204 9.11 4.26 19.72
N GLY A 205 10.32 4.19 19.14
CA GLY A 205 11.51 3.60 19.78
C GLY A 205 11.49 2.07 19.82
N GLY A 206 10.77 1.43 18.91
CA GLY A 206 10.69 -0.02 18.79
C GLY A 206 11.94 -0.65 18.14
N THR A 207 11.95 -1.98 18.10
CA THR A 207 12.90 -2.75 17.30
C THR A 207 12.27 -3.11 15.96
N LEU A 208 12.84 -2.63 14.87
CA LEU A 208 12.38 -2.92 13.51
C LEU A 208 13.27 -3.98 12.87
N TYR A 209 12.72 -5.16 12.62
CA TYR A 209 13.33 -6.22 11.83
C TYR A 209 12.96 -6.00 10.37
N ILE A 210 13.96 -5.86 9.51
CA ILE A 210 13.81 -5.55 8.10
C ILE A 210 14.21 -6.76 7.26
N GLU A 211 13.33 -7.18 6.36
CA GLU A 211 13.63 -8.14 5.29
C GLU A 211 13.49 -7.47 3.94
N GLU A 212 14.42 -7.73 3.03
CA GLU A 212 14.37 -7.15 1.68
C GLU A 212 13.18 -7.64 0.87
N ARG A 213 12.78 -8.89 1.10
CA ARG A 213 11.70 -9.57 0.39
C ARG A 213 10.93 -10.46 1.34
N PHE A 214 9.66 -10.62 1.05
CA PHE A 214 8.84 -11.57 1.76
C PHE A 214 9.21 -13.01 1.37
N ASP A 215 9.43 -13.84 2.39
CA ASP A 215 9.47 -15.29 2.31
C ASP A 215 8.59 -15.88 3.42
N ALA A 216 7.71 -16.81 3.05
CA ALA A 216 6.68 -17.29 3.96
C ALA A 216 7.26 -18.04 5.17
N GLU A 217 8.18 -18.99 4.94
CA GLU A 217 8.78 -19.78 6.04
C GLU A 217 9.75 -18.95 6.86
N ARG A 218 10.55 -18.08 6.20
CA ARG A 218 11.46 -17.18 6.90
C ARG A 218 10.69 -16.20 7.81
N THR A 219 9.54 -15.72 7.38
CA THR A 219 8.68 -14.86 8.22
C THR A 219 8.29 -15.58 9.51
N LEU A 220 7.83 -16.84 9.44
CA LEU A 220 7.48 -17.63 10.62
C LEU A 220 8.67 -17.85 11.54
N ARG A 221 9.82 -18.21 10.96
CA ARG A 221 11.05 -18.41 11.69
C ARG A 221 11.50 -17.16 12.45
N LEU A 222 11.47 -15.98 11.82
CA LEU A 222 11.85 -14.73 12.46
C LEU A 222 10.92 -14.38 13.63
N ILE A 223 9.62 -14.65 13.48
CA ILE A 223 8.64 -14.43 14.56
C ILE A 223 8.99 -15.29 15.77
N ASP A 224 9.27 -16.57 15.56
CA ASP A 224 9.62 -17.51 16.61
C ASP A 224 10.98 -17.17 17.26
N GLU A 225 12.07 -17.12 16.46
CA GLU A 225 13.44 -16.89 16.94
C GLU A 225 13.59 -15.57 17.69
N HIS A 226 12.92 -14.52 17.22
CA HIS A 226 13.08 -13.18 17.79
C HIS A 226 11.90 -12.74 18.65
N ARG A 227 10.90 -13.60 18.88
CA ARG A 227 9.71 -13.29 19.67
C ARG A 227 9.07 -11.98 19.20
N LEU A 228 8.85 -11.86 17.90
CA LEU A 228 8.27 -10.65 17.30
C LEU A 228 6.83 -10.47 17.77
N THR A 229 6.43 -9.21 17.91
CA THR A 229 5.11 -8.85 18.45
C THR A 229 4.20 -8.23 17.42
N HIS A 230 4.77 -7.58 16.39
CA HIS A 230 4.03 -6.85 15.38
C HIS A 230 4.55 -7.18 13.99
N ALA A 231 3.68 -7.18 13.00
CA ALA A 231 4.06 -7.32 11.59
C ALA A 231 3.13 -6.50 10.70
N TYR A 232 3.68 -6.03 9.58
CA TYR A 232 2.87 -5.54 8.47
C TYR A 232 2.86 -6.58 7.36
N LEU A 233 1.69 -7.12 7.05
CA LEU A 233 1.50 -8.17 6.05
C LEU A 233 0.32 -7.80 5.14
N VAL A 234 0.30 -8.34 3.93
CA VAL A 234 -0.81 -8.15 2.98
C VAL A 234 -1.49 -9.48 2.66
N PRO A 235 -2.74 -9.49 2.17
CA PRO A 235 -3.51 -10.74 1.96
C PRO A 235 -2.79 -11.79 1.11
N THR A 236 -2.02 -11.41 0.10
CA THR A 236 -1.22 -12.35 -0.71
C THR A 236 -0.13 -13.06 0.09
N MET A 237 0.42 -12.41 1.12
CA MET A 237 1.37 -13.03 2.04
C MET A 237 0.67 -14.06 2.92
N TYR A 238 -0.56 -13.80 3.37
CA TYR A 238 -1.38 -14.78 4.08
C TYR A 238 -1.61 -16.04 3.25
N VAL A 239 -2.03 -15.88 2.00
CA VAL A 239 -2.24 -17.01 1.08
C VAL A 239 -0.98 -17.85 0.93
N ARG A 240 0.19 -17.20 0.75
CA ARG A 240 1.47 -17.89 0.63
C ARG A 240 1.89 -18.62 1.91
N MET A 241 1.62 -18.05 3.08
CA MET A 241 1.90 -18.70 4.37
C MET A 241 0.94 -19.88 4.62
N LEU A 242 -0.34 -19.73 4.31
CA LEU A 242 -1.33 -20.81 4.42
C LEU A 242 -1.05 -21.98 3.46
N ALA A 243 -0.40 -21.71 2.32
CA ALA A 243 0.02 -22.71 1.36
C ALA A 243 1.24 -23.55 1.81
N LEU A 244 1.96 -23.14 2.86
CA LEU A 244 3.04 -23.95 3.43
C LEU A 244 2.49 -25.28 3.96
N PRO A 245 3.25 -26.40 3.83
CA PRO A 245 2.85 -27.68 4.39
C PRO A 245 2.54 -27.59 5.89
N ALA A 246 1.52 -28.29 6.35
CA ALA A 246 1.12 -28.26 7.77
C ALA A 246 2.29 -28.61 8.74
N PRO A 247 3.18 -29.60 8.45
CA PRO A 247 4.34 -29.84 9.30
C PRO A 247 5.33 -28.67 9.36
N VAL A 248 5.43 -27.86 8.31
CA VAL A 248 6.27 -26.63 8.31
C VAL A 248 5.64 -25.57 9.20
N ARG A 249 4.33 -25.33 9.01
CA ARG A 249 3.57 -24.36 9.81
C ARG A 249 3.60 -24.66 11.32
N ALA A 250 3.58 -25.93 11.69
CA ALA A 250 3.58 -26.40 13.07
C ALA A 250 4.93 -26.31 13.78
N ARG A 251 6.02 -25.99 13.08
CA ARG A 251 7.36 -25.89 13.68
C ARG A 251 7.59 -24.64 14.52
N TYR A 252 6.85 -23.58 14.21
CA TYR A 252 7.14 -22.24 14.72
C TYR A 252 6.13 -21.81 15.77
N ASP A 253 6.62 -21.28 16.89
CA ASP A 253 5.80 -20.67 17.94
C ASP A 253 5.50 -19.20 17.59
N LEU A 254 4.24 -18.93 17.26
CA LEU A 254 3.76 -17.61 16.91
C LEU A 254 3.07 -16.88 18.08
N GLY A 255 3.07 -17.46 19.28
CA GLY A 255 2.38 -16.94 20.46
C GLY A 255 2.91 -15.61 21.00
N SER A 256 4.02 -15.09 20.45
CA SER A 256 4.51 -13.76 20.77
C SER A 256 3.78 -12.64 20.02
N MET A 257 3.10 -12.97 18.91
CA MET A 257 2.41 -11.97 18.08
C MET A 257 1.24 -11.33 18.86
N ARG A 258 1.12 -10.03 18.74
CA ARG A 258 0.08 -9.21 19.36
C ARG A 258 -0.78 -8.49 18.35
N PHE A 259 -0.15 -8.01 17.26
CA PHE A 259 -0.86 -7.24 16.24
C PHE A 259 -0.23 -7.44 14.85
N VAL A 260 -1.03 -7.85 13.91
CA VAL A 260 -0.68 -7.83 12.48
C VAL A 260 -1.56 -6.79 11.81
N SER A 261 -0.93 -5.79 11.20
CA SER A 261 -1.63 -4.80 10.39
C SER A 261 -1.64 -5.24 8.93
N SER A 262 -2.81 -5.24 8.31
CA SER A 262 -2.99 -5.57 6.89
C SER A 262 -3.77 -4.48 6.18
N THR A 263 -3.38 -4.19 4.94
CA THR A 263 -4.12 -3.29 4.04
C THR A 263 -3.64 -3.50 2.59
N GLY A 264 -4.09 -2.66 1.67
CA GLY A 264 -3.65 -2.64 0.26
C GLY A 264 -4.59 -3.38 -0.69
N SER A 265 -5.26 -4.40 -0.24
CA SER A 265 -6.34 -5.08 -0.97
C SER A 265 -7.33 -5.71 0.01
N PRO A 266 -8.58 -5.97 -0.40
CA PRO A 266 -9.52 -6.75 0.42
C PRO A 266 -8.94 -8.12 0.75
N CYS A 267 -9.08 -8.55 2.01
CA CYS A 267 -8.70 -9.90 2.42
C CYS A 267 -9.94 -10.81 2.33
N PRO A 268 -9.90 -11.90 1.52
CA PRO A 268 -10.99 -12.84 1.46
C PRO A 268 -11.36 -13.35 2.86
N PRO A 269 -12.66 -13.40 3.22
CA PRO A 269 -13.09 -13.79 4.57
C PRO A 269 -12.56 -15.14 5.04
N ASP A 270 -12.47 -16.13 4.13
CA ASP A 270 -11.96 -17.46 4.44
C ASP A 270 -10.46 -17.45 4.73
N VAL A 271 -9.68 -16.69 3.97
CA VAL A 271 -8.24 -16.49 4.20
C VAL A 271 -8.03 -15.82 5.56
N LYS A 272 -8.80 -14.78 5.86
CA LYS A 272 -8.73 -14.07 7.13
C LYS A 272 -9.08 -14.99 8.30
N ARG A 273 -10.16 -15.76 8.19
CA ARG A 273 -10.56 -16.76 9.19
C ARG A 273 -9.46 -17.79 9.42
N ALA A 274 -8.91 -18.38 8.35
CA ALA A 274 -7.82 -19.35 8.45
C ALA A 274 -6.58 -18.78 9.15
N MET A 275 -6.24 -17.51 8.90
CA MET A 275 -5.16 -16.82 9.59
C MET A 275 -5.47 -16.60 11.08
N ILE A 276 -6.69 -16.19 11.41
CA ILE A 276 -7.14 -16.01 12.81
C ILE A 276 -7.12 -17.35 13.56
N ASP A 277 -7.61 -18.42 12.93
CA ASP A 277 -7.62 -19.77 13.52
C ASP A 277 -6.20 -20.28 13.79
N TRP A 278 -5.23 -19.88 12.96
CA TRP A 278 -3.84 -20.31 13.10
C TRP A 278 -3.02 -19.41 14.04
N TRP A 279 -3.11 -18.06 13.89
CA TRP A 279 -2.28 -17.11 14.63
C TRP A 279 -2.95 -16.53 15.88
N GLY A 280 -4.24 -16.81 16.07
CA GLY A 280 -5.06 -16.18 17.10
C GLY A 280 -5.63 -14.82 16.64
N PRO A 281 -6.29 -14.10 17.56
CA PRO A 281 -7.05 -12.88 17.25
C PRO A 281 -6.13 -11.65 17.09
N VAL A 282 -5.05 -11.79 16.34
CA VAL A 282 -4.04 -10.75 16.10
C VAL A 282 -4.07 -10.18 14.69
N ILE A 283 -4.91 -10.73 13.80
CA ILE A 283 -5.01 -10.34 12.39
C ILE A 283 -6.00 -9.19 12.26
N ASN A 284 -5.50 -7.99 12.00
CA ASN A 284 -6.31 -6.79 11.87
C ASN A 284 -6.13 -6.18 10.48
N GLU A 285 -7.17 -5.54 9.97
CA GLU A 285 -7.19 -4.93 8.64
C GLU A 285 -7.57 -3.46 8.71
N CYS A 286 -6.88 -2.64 7.94
CA CYS A 286 -7.19 -1.23 7.78
C CYS A 286 -7.58 -0.95 6.32
N TYR A 287 -8.61 -0.15 6.12
CA TYR A 287 -8.86 0.51 4.85
C TYR A 287 -8.28 1.91 4.89
N GLY A 288 -7.63 2.28 3.79
CA GLY A 288 -6.98 3.57 3.67
C GLY A 288 -6.50 3.85 2.24
N ALA A 289 -6.06 5.08 2.04
CA ALA A 289 -5.46 5.52 0.78
C ALA A 289 -4.20 6.32 1.03
N SER A 290 -3.30 6.34 0.04
CA SER A 290 -2.07 7.13 0.15
C SER A 290 -2.35 8.62 0.35
N GLU A 291 -3.47 9.10 -0.19
CA GLU A 291 -3.96 10.47 -0.11
C GLU A 291 -4.51 10.84 1.28
N LEU A 292 -5.28 9.94 1.89
CA LEU A 292 -6.06 10.22 3.11
C LEU A 292 -5.52 9.53 4.37
N GLY A 293 -4.56 8.61 4.22
CA GLY A 293 -4.10 7.80 5.34
C GLY A 293 -5.10 6.68 5.69
N TYR A 294 -5.04 6.17 6.92
CA TYR A 294 -5.98 5.14 7.40
C TYR A 294 -7.32 5.74 7.80
N MET A 295 -8.38 5.05 7.46
CA MET A 295 -9.76 5.51 7.61
C MET A 295 -10.56 4.61 8.53
N THR A 296 -10.42 3.27 8.39
CA THR A 296 -11.11 2.30 9.23
C THR A 296 -10.16 1.25 9.78
N LEU A 297 -10.60 0.56 10.81
CA LEU A 297 -9.94 -0.61 11.39
C LEU A 297 -10.97 -1.73 11.59
N LEU A 298 -10.62 -2.93 11.17
CA LEU A 298 -11.34 -4.18 11.41
C LEU A 298 -10.46 -5.09 12.27
N THR A 299 -10.83 -5.30 13.53
CA THR A 299 -10.13 -6.25 14.40
C THR A 299 -10.50 -7.68 14.07
N SER A 300 -9.69 -8.66 14.52
CA SER A 300 -9.99 -10.09 14.34
C SER A 300 -11.38 -10.47 14.85
N ALA A 301 -11.77 -9.98 16.04
CA ALA A 301 -13.09 -10.26 16.61
C ALA A 301 -14.23 -9.71 15.74
N GLN A 302 -14.08 -8.48 15.25
CA GLN A 302 -15.05 -7.86 14.35
C GLN A 302 -15.10 -8.57 12.99
N ALA A 303 -13.96 -9.02 12.46
CA ALA A 303 -13.89 -9.73 11.19
C ALA A 303 -14.66 -11.07 11.22
N LEU A 304 -14.67 -11.75 12.36
CA LEU A 304 -15.45 -12.97 12.56
C LEU A 304 -16.96 -12.71 12.65
N GLN A 305 -17.37 -11.55 13.19
CA GLN A 305 -18.77 -11.13 13.32
C GLN A 305 -19.31 -10.47 12.05
N LYS A 306 -18.46 -9.75 11.31
CA LYS A 306 -18.79 -8.96 10.11
C LYS A 306 -17.92 -9.36 8.92
N PRO A 307 -18.07 -10.61 8.39
CA PRO A 307 -17.26 -11.07 7.26
C PRO A 307 -17.41 -10.15 6.05
N GLY A 308 -16.30 -9.79 5.41
CA GLY A 308 -16.27 -8.91 4.24
C GLY A 308 -16.31 -7.40 4.56
N SER A 309 -16.45 -7.00 5.83
CA SER A 309 -16.34 -5.61 6.23
C SER A 309 -14.89 -5.10 6.08
N ALA A 310 -14.76 -3.81 5.80
CA ALA A 310 -13.50 -3.05 5.85
C ALA A 310 -13.31 -2.36 7.21
N GLY A 311 -14.15 -2.63 8.20
CA GLY A 311 -14.06 -2.15 9.57
C GLY A 311 -14.88 -0.88 9.87
N ALA A 312 -14.75 -0.42 11.11
CA ALA A 312 -15.37 0.81 11.58
C ALA A 312 -14.41 2.00 11.47
N PRO A 313 -14.91 3.24 11.35
CA PRO A 313 -14.08 4.44 11.31
C PRO A 313 -13.12 4.52 12.50
N LEU A 314 -11.88 4.90 12.24
CA LEU A 314 -10.90 5.21 13.28
C LEU A 314 -11.35 6.45 14.10
N PRO A 315 -10.86 6.62 15.33
CA PRO A 315 -11.23 7.76 16.16
C PRO A 315 -11.03 9.11 15.46
N GLY A 316 -12.08 9.94 15.44
CA GLY A 316 -12.09 11.25 14.80
C GLY A 316 -12.33 11.24 13.28
N VAL A 317 -12.34 10.08 12.63
CA VAL A 317 -12.67 9.96 11.21
C VAL A 317 -14.17 10.10 11.01
N VAL A 318 -14.56 10.98 10.11
CA VAL A 318 -15.95 11.09 9.64
C VAL A 318 -16.04 10.38 8.29
N LEU A 319 -16.93 9.39 8.21
CA LEU A 319 -17.19 8.61 7.00
C LEU A 319 -18.67 8.71 6.66
N LYS A 320 -18.97 9.04 5.40
CA LYS A 320 -20.32 9.15 4.86
C LYS A 320 -20.41 8.45 3.52
N ILE A 321 -21.58 7.93 3.22
CA ILE A 321 -21.92 7.37 1.91
C ILE A 321 -22.85 8.38 1.23
N LEU A 322 -22.42 8.91 0.07
CA LEU A 322 -23.19 9.94 -0.65
C LEU A 322 -23.61 9.44 -2.04
N ASP A 323 -24.76 9.93 -2.49
CA ASP A 323 -25.20 9.80 -3.89
C ASP A 323 -24.43 10.77 -4.82
N ASP A 324 -24.70 10.70 -6.13
CA ASP A 324 -24.09 11.59 -7.12
C ASP A 324 -24.50 13.08 -6.95
N ASN A 325 -25.51 13.38 -6.14
CA ASN A 325 -25.95 14.74 -5.81
C ASN A 325 -25.37 15.23 -4.46
N GLY A 326 -24.49 14.42 -3.81
CA GLY A 326 -23.90 14.75 -2.52
C GLY A 326 -24.83 14.58 -1.33
N ARG A 327 -25.95 13.85 -1.46
CA ARG A 327 -26.89 13.55 -0.36
C ARG A 327 -26.47 12.25 0.33
N GLU A 328 -26.55 12.24 1.65
CA GLU A 328 -26.22 11.07 2.45
C GLU A 328 -27.27 9.95 2.24
N LEU A 329 -26.76 8.74 2.01
CA LEU A 329 -27.58 7.55 1.79
C LEU A 329 -27.79 6.79 3.12
N PRO A 330 -28.95 6.11 3.26
CA PRO A 330 -29.23 5.29 4.44
C PRO A 330 -28.33 4.06 4.51
N ALA A 331 -28.22 3.48 5.70
CA ALA A 331 -27.49 2.22 5.93
C ALA A 331 -27.92 1.13 4.93
N GLY A 332 -26.96 0.30 4.51
CA GLY A 332 -27.15 -0.78 3.54
C GLY A 332 -27.23 -0.32 2.08
N THR A 333 -27.25 0.99 1.79
CA THR A 333 -27.37 1.52 0.42
C THR A 333 -25.99 1.89 -0.12
N PRO A 334 -25.52 1.25 -1.21
CA PRO A 334 -24.24 1.59 -1.82
C PRO A 334 -24.22 3.00 -2.44
N GLY A 335 -23.12 3.70 -2.23
CA GLY A 335 -22.82 4.99 -2.82
C GLY A 335 -21.32 5.30 -2.73
N LEU A 336 -20.93 6.52 -3.11
CA LEU A 336 -19.54 6.96 -3.01
C LEU A 336 -19.15 7.15 -1.54
N ILE A 337 -18.00 6.59 -1.18
CA ILE A 337 -17.42 6.75 0.15
C ILE A 337 -16.74 8.10 0.22
N TYR A 338 -17.18 8.94 1.16
CA TYR A 338 -16.60 10.24 1.46
C TYR A 338 -16.07 10.28 2.88
N ILE A 339 -14.89 10.89 3.07
CA ILE A 339 -14.15 10.79 4.31
C ILE A 339 -13.52 12.14 4.67
N HIS A 340 -13.56 12.47 5.97
CA HIS A 340 -12.70 13.45 6.59
C HIS A 340 -11.77 12.75 7.58
N GLN A 341 -10.45 12.84 7.35
CA GLN A 341 -9.41 12.26 8.21
C GLN A 341 -8.61 13.39 8.89
N PRO A 342 -8.87 13.68 10.17
CA PRO A 342 -8.25 14.83 10.84
C PRO A 342 -6.76 14.64 11.16
N ALA A 343 -6.29 13.39 11.23
CA ALA A 343 -4.90 13.08 11.57
C ALA A 343 -3.92 13.24 10.38
N THR A 344 -4.44 13.48 9.17
CA THR A 344 -3.62 13.58 7.96
C THR A 344 -3.73 15.00 7.40
N PRO A 345 -2.60 15.69 7.13
CA PRO A 345 -2.63 16.98 6.46
C PRO A 345 -3.33 16.90 5.11
N ASP A 346 -3.91 18.01 4.68
CA ASP A 346 -4.48 18.07 3.33
C ASP A 346 -3.40 17.84 2.28
N PHE A 347 -3.83 17.46 1.09
CA PHE A 347 -2.94 17.10 0.01
C PHE A 347 -3.35 17.78 -1.30
N SER A 348 -2.43 17.81 -2.24
CA SER A 348 -2.67 18.08 -3.64
C SER A 348 -1.90 17.07 -4.49
N TYR A 349 -2.15 17.08 -5.78
CA TYR A 349 -1.30 16.36 -6.74
C TYR A 349 -0.34 17.34 -7.38
N VAL A 350 0.89 16.90 -7.64
CA VAL A 350 1.88 17.71 -8.38
C VAL A 350 1.26 18.20 -9.69
N GLY A 351 1.25 19.51 -9.90
CA GLY A 351 0.75 20.12 -11.13
C GLY A 351 -0.75 19.92 -11.44
N ASN A 352 -1.56 19.35 -10.49
CA ASN A 352 -2.96 19.02 -10.78
C ASN A 352 -3.92 19.29 -9.60
N ALA A 353 -3.98 20.53 -9.18
CA ALA A 353 -4.88 20.98 -8.10
C ALA A 353 -6.38 20.76 -8.43
N GLU A 354 -6.76 20.81 -9.69
CA GLU A 354 -8.16 20.57 -10.12
C GLU A 354 -8.59 19.13 -9.83
N ALA A 355 -7.70 18.15 -10.03
CA ALA A 355 -8.01 16.76 -9.72
C ALA A 355 -8.31 16.58 -8.23
N ARG A 356 -7.59 17.32 -7.36
CA ARG A 356 -7.83 17.33 -5.91
C ARG A 356 -9.17 17.98 -5.59
N ALA A 357 -9.49 19.14 -6.21
CA ALA A 357 -10.73 19.87 -5.95
C ALA A 357 -11.98 19.03 -6.30
N ARG A 358 -11.92 18.25 -7.39
CA ARG A 358 -13.04 17.36 -7.81
C ARG A 358 -13.33 16.21 -6.84
N MET A 359 -12.44 15.93 -5.92
CA MET A 359 -12.60 14.84 -4.95
C MET A 359 -13.34 15.27 -3.67
N GLU A 360 -13.73 16.54 -3.56
CA GLU A 360 -14.26 17.09 -2.32
C GLU A 360 -15.71 17.57 -2.43
N VAL A 361 -16.50 17.20 -1.41
CA VAL A 361 -17.86 17.70 -1.20
C VAL A 361 -18.03 18.03 0.28
N GLY A 362 -18.29 19.30 0.61
CA GLY A 362 -18.56 19.73 1.99
C GLY A 362 -17.44 19.42 2.99
N GLY A 363 -16.18 19.48 2.56
CA GLY A 363 -15.02 19.16 3.41
C GLY A 363 -14.70 17.65 3.52
N LEU A 364 -15.52 16.79 2.93
CA LEU A 364 -15.30 15.35 2.83
C LEU A 364 -14.68 15.01 1.47
N LYS A 365 -13.78 14.04 1.45
CA LYS A 365 -13.03 13.65 0.25
C LYS A 365 -13.33 12.22 -0.14
N THR A 366 -13.41 11.94 -1.45
CA THR A 366 -13.59 10.60 -1.99
C THR A 366 -12.37 10.15 -2.79
N MET A 367 -12.05 8.86 -2.69
CA MET A 367 -11.06 8.20 -3.57
C MET A 367 -11.73 7.48 -4.75
N GLY A 368 -13.06 7.64 -4.88
CA GLY A 368 -13.85 6.97 -5.90
C GLY A 368 -14.21 5.53 -5.56
N ASP A 369 -14.02 5.11 -4.31
CA ASP A 369 -14.49 3.82 -3.84
C ASP A 369 -16.00 3.89 -3.58
N ILE A 370 -16.72 2.80 -3.89
CA ILE A 370 -18.16 2.63 -3.66
C ILE A 370 -18.33 1.65 -2.51
N GLY A 371 -19.21 1.95 -1.58
CA GLY A 371 -19.51 1.09 -0.45
C GLY A 371 -20.77 1.52 0.29
N TYR A 372 -21.06 0.83 1.37
CA TYR A 372 -22.16 1.17 2.28
C TYR A 372 -21.73 0.98 3.74
N LEU A 373 -22.40 1.66 4.64
CA LEU A 373 -22.34 1.39 6.06
C LEU A 373 -23.49 0.47 6.45
N ASP A 374 -23.23 -0.51 7.31
CA ASP A 374 -24.33 -1.25 7.95
C ASP A 374 -24.93 -0.44 9.13
N ASP A 375 -25.98 -1.00 9.76
CA ASP A 375 -26.66 -0.35 10.89
C ASP A 375 -25.75 -0.14 12.12
N ASP A 376 -24.67 -0.89 12.23
CA ASP A 376 -23.67 -0.78 13.31
C ASP A 376 -22.51 0.17 12.92
N GLY A 377 -22.54 0.78 11.72
CA GLY A 377 -21.54 1.72 11.24
C GLY A 377 -20.28 1.06 10.68
N PHE A 378 -20.30 -0.22 10.36
CA PHE A 378 -19.20 -0.91 9.66
C PHE A 378 -19.26 -0.65 8.16
N LEU A 379 -18.11 -0.33 7.59
CA LEU A 379 -17.95 -0.11 6.16
C LEU A 379 -17.82 -1.43 5.41
N PHE A 380 -18.58 -1.54 4.31
CA PHE A 380 -18.43 -2.58 3.29
C PHE A 380 -18.08 -1.94 1.97
N ILE A 381 -16.92 -2.27 1.40
CA ILE A 381 -16.47 -1.76 0.11
C ILE A 381 -17.02 -2.69 -0.96
N VAL A 382 -17.73 -2.12 -1.92
CA VAL A 382 -18.37 -2.87 -3.01
C VAL A 382 -17.46 -2.90 -4.23
N ASP A 383 -16.95 -1.73 -4.67
CA ASP A 383 -16.04 -1.62 -5.83
C ASP A 383 -15.43 -0.21 -5.91
N ARG A 384 -14.71 0.05 -7.00
CA ARG A 384 -14.30 1.39 -7.42
C ARG A 384 -15.20 1.92 -8.53
N LYS A 385 -15.57 3.19 -8.47
CA LYS A 385 -16.35 3.85 -9.53
C LYS A 385 -15.68 3.68 -10.91
N ALA A 386 -14.37 3.76 -10.97
CA ALA A 386 -13.58 3.59 -12.20
C ALA A 386 -13.56 2.14 -12.74
N ASP A 387 -13.84 1.14 -11.91
CA ASP A 387 -13.88 -0.28 -12.31
C ASP A 387 -15.30 -0.80 -12.51
N MET A 388 -16.31 -0.06 -12.04
CA MET A 388 -17.74 -0.36 -12.26
C MET A 388 -18.03 -0.46 -13.76
N VAL A 389 -18.80 -1.45 -14.16
CA VAL A 389 -19.20 -1.72 -15.54
C VAL A 389 -20.64 -1.28 -15.73
N ILE A 390 -20.89 -0.42 -16.72
CA ILE A 390 -22.24 0.04 -17.06
C ILE A 390 -22.71 -0.72 -18.30
N SER A 391 -23.51 -1.75 -18.08
CA SER A 391 -24.04 -2.59 -19.14
C SER A 391 -25.54 -2.39 -19.29
N GLY A 392 -25.99 -1.86 -20.42
CA GLY A 392 -27.43 -1.58 -20.68
C GLY A 392 -28.08 -0.66 -19.62
N GLY A 393 -27.32 0.29 -19.06
CA GLY A 393 -27.79 1.19 -18.00
C GLY A 393 -27.79 0.56 -16.59
N VAL A 394 -27.30 -0.67 -16.42
CA VAL A 394 -27.19 -1.34 -15.13
C VAL A 394 -25.74 -1.23 -14.63
N ASN A 395 -25.58 -0.74 -13.41
CA ASN A 395 -24.29 -0.73 -12.72
C ASN A 395 -23.95 -2.15 -12.23
N ILE A 396 -22.85 -2.70 -12.73
CA ILE A 396 -22.35 -4.01 -12.33
C ILE A 396 -21.00 -3.81 -11.63
N TYR A 397 -20.85 -4.43 -10.46
CA TYR A 397 -19.65 -4.34 -9.65
C TYR A 397 -18.77 -5.59 -9.85
N PRO A 398 -17.64 -5.49 -10.54
CA PRO A 398 -16.73 -6.62 -10.79
C PRO A 398 -16.36 -7.44 -9.54
N VAL A 399 -16.17 -6.79 -8.41
CA VAL A 399 -15.78 -7.43 -7.15
C VAL A 399 -16.80 -8.50 -6.69
N GLU A 400 -18.09 -8.29 -6.90
CA GLU A 400 -19.12 -9.30 -6.58
C GLU A 400 -18.90 -10.59 -7.36
N ILE A 401 -18.53 -10.47 -8.62
CA ILE A 401 -18.26 -11.60 -9.51
C ILE A 401 -16.93 -12.27 -9.16
N GLU A 402 -15.93 -11.47 -8.81
CA GLU A 402 -14.62 -11.97 -8.36
C GLU A 402 -14.73 -12.77 -7.07
N ILE A 403 -15.52 -12.30 -6.11
CA ILE A 403 -15.80 -13.07 -4.87
C ILE A 403 -16.46 -14.43 -5.20
N ALA A 404 -17.44 -14.47 -6.10
CA ALA A 404 -18.07 -15.70 -6.53
C ALA A 404 -17.09 -16.65 -7.23
N LEU A 405 -16.15 -16.12 -8.02
CA LEU A 405 -15.11 -16.90 -8.70
C LEU A 405 -14.02 -17.41 -7.76
N GLN A 406 -13.64 -16.64 -6.74
CA GLN A 406 -12.68 -17.08 -5.73
C GLN A 406 -13.17 -18.32 -4.95
N GLY A 407 -14.48 -18.49 -4.81
CA GLY A 407 -15.08 -19.70 -4.26
C GLY A 407 -15.10 -20.91 -5.19
N MET A 408 -14.69 -20.77 -6.46
CA MET A 408 -14.71 -21.87 -7.43
C MET A 408 -13.51 -22.80 -7.23
N PRO A 409 -13.74 -24.14 -7.02
CA PRO A 409 -12.64 -25.09 -6.94
C PRO A 409 -11.73 -25.03 -8.18
N GLY A 410 -10.43 -24.98 -7.95
CA GLY A 410 -9.43 -24.92 -9.02
C GLY A 410 -9.11 -23.51 -9.54
N VAL A 411 -9.76 -22.46 -9.05
CA VAL A 411 -9.40 -21.07 -9.31
C VAL A 411 -8.40 -20.60 -8.23
N ALA A 412 -7.22 -20.12 -8.65
CA ALA A 412 -6.25 -19.53 -7.73
C ALA A 412 -6.51 -18.03 -7.53
N ASP A 413 -6.90 -17.33 -8.61
CA ASP A 413 -7.27 -15.93 -8.56
C ASP A 413 -8.00 -15.49 -9.84
N CYS A 414 -8.62 -14.30 -9.82
CA CYS A 414 -9.35 -13.78 -10.96
C CYS A 414 -9.41 -12.26 -10.95
N ALA A 415 -9.68 -11.68 -12.11
CA ALA A 415 -10.05 -10.27 -12.28
C ALA A 415 -11.20 -10.15 -13.27
N VAL A 416 -12.20 -9.34 -12.92
CA VAL A 416 -13.35 -9.02 -13.77
C VAL A 416 -13.30 -7.55 -14.13
N PHE A 417 -13.62 -7.22 -15.39
CA PHE A 417 -13.55 -5.85 -15.90
C PHE A 417 -14.47 -5.63 -17.09
N GLY A 418 -14.79 -4.37 -17.37
CA GLY A 418 -15.62 -3.96 -18.50
C GLY A 418 -14.82 -3.95 -19.81
N ILE A 419 -15.46 -4.45 -20.85
CA ILE A 419 -15.00 -4.38 -22.25
C ILE A 419 -16.05 -3.68 -23.10
N PRO A 420 -15.68 -3.06 -24.27
CA PRO A 420 -16.65 -2.41 -25.13
C PRO A 420 -17.69 -3.41 -25.66
N ASP A 421 -18.93 -2.96 -25.67
CA ASP A 421 -20.07 -3.67 -26.28
C ASP A 421 -20.92 -2.69 -27.07
N ASP A 422 -21.19 -3.01 -28.33
CA ASP A 422 -21.87 -2.07 -29.25
C ASP A 422 -23.37 -1.92 -28.94
N GLU A 423 -23.99 -2.89 -28.23
CA GLU A 423 -25.40 -2.87 -27.86
C GLU A 423 -25.62 -2.30 -26.45
N PHE A 424 -24.80 -2.74 -25.49
CA PHE A 424 -24.97 -2.44 -24.05
C PHE A 424 -24.00 -1.37 -23.53
N GLY A 425 -23.11 -0.83 -24.40
CA GLY A 425 -22.05 0.10 -24.03
C GLY A 425 -20.84 -0.64 -23.46
N GLU A 426 -21.03 -1.38 -22.41
CA GLU A 426 -20.01 -2.28 -21.84
C GLU A 426 -20.57 -3.69 -21.62
N ALA A 427 -19.70 -4.70 -21.72
CA ALA A 427 -19.91 -6.07 -21.29
C ALA A 427 -18.80 -6.51 -20.32
N LEU A 428 -19.03 -7.61 -19.63
CA LEU A 428 -18.07 -8.17 -18.67
C LEU A 428 -17.11 -9.13 -19.34
N ALA A 429 -15.82 -9.01 -18.97
CA ALA A 429 -14.79 -10.02 -19.22
C ALA A 429 -14.15 -10.47 -17.90
N ALA A 430 -13.78 -11.74 -17.81
CA ALA A 430 -13.05 -12.30 -16.69
C ALA A 430 -11.70 -12.87 -17.15
N ALA A 431 -10.64 -12.52 -16.45
CA ALA A 431 -9.33 -13.17 -16.54
C ALA A 431 -9.18 -14.07 -15.31
N VAL A 432 -8.96 -15.37 -15.52
CA VAL A 432 -8.93 -16.38 -14.44
C VAL A 432 -7.57 -17.08 -14.45
N GLN A 433 -6.96 -17.19 -13.29
CA GLN A 433 -5.74 -17.95 -13.04
C GLN A 433 -6.10 -19.29 -12.40
N PRO A 434 -5.92 -20.42 -13.07
CA PRO A 434 -6.11 -21.73 -12.45
C PRO A 434 -5.08 -22.00 -11.33
N ALA A 435 -5.48 -22.75 -10.32
CA ALA A 435 -4.54 -23.27 -9.32
C ALA A 435 -3.58 -24.30 -9.98
N ALA A 436 -2.39 -24.46 -9.40
CA ALA A 436 -1.40 -25.38 -9.90
C ALA A 436 -1.98 -26.81 -10.03
N GLY A 437 -1.91 -27.37 -11.24
CA GLY A 437 -2.44 -28.69 -11.56
C GLY A 437 -3.97 -28.78 -11.72
N ALA A 438 -4.70 -27.69 -11.56
CA ALA A 438 -6.15 -27.67 -11.78
C ALA A 438 -6.47 -27.45 -13.27
N VAL A 439 -7.55 -28.11 -13.73
CA VAL A 439 -8.11 -27.91 -15.06
C VAL A 439 -9.39 -27.07 -14.92
N VAL A 440 -9.29 -25.83 -15.34
CA VAL A 440 -10.41 -24.87 -15.38
C VAL A 440 -10.69 -24.53 -16.83
N THR A 441 -11.96 -24.44 -17.22
CA THR A 441 -12.36 -24.02 -18.57
C THR A 441 -13.27 -22.81 -18.52
N ALA A 442 -13.31 -22.03 -19.59
CA ALA A 442 -14.20 -20.86 -19.68
C ALA A 442 -15.68 -21.24 -19.50
N ASP A 443 -16.09 -22.40 -19.99
CA ASP A 443 -17.47 -22.88 -19.82
C ASP A 443 -17.77 -23.28 -18.38
N ALA A 444 -16.83 -23.94 -17.70
CA ALA A 444 -16.95 -24.25 -16.28
C ALA A 444 -17.07 -22.99 -15.41
N VAL A 445 -16.30 -21.95 -15.72
CA VAL A 445 -16.40 -20.65 -15.06
C VAL A 445 -17.77 -20.02 -15.25
N ARG A 446 -18.27 -19.97 -16.49
CA ARG A 446 -19.60 -19.42 -16.78
C ARG A 446 -20.73 -20.23 -16.10
N ALA A 447 -20.64 -21.56 -16.14
CA ALA A 447 -21.61 -22.44 -15.49
C ALA A 447 -21.63 -22.21 -13.97
N TRP A 448 -20.46 -22.16 -13.34
CA TRP A 448 -20.31 -21.86 -11.90
C TRP A 448 -20.98 -20.54 -11.51
N LEU A 449 -20.75 -19.49 -12.30
CA LEU A 449 -21.32 -18.17 -12.04
C LEU A 449 -22.83 -18.15 -12.27
N SER A 450 -23.31 -18.79 -13.34
CA SER A 450 -24.74 -18.79 -13.68
C SER A 450 -25.63 -19.42 -12.60
N GLU A 451 -25.08 -20.30 -11.76
CA GLU A 451 -25.79 -20.88 -10.62
C GLU A 451 -25.83 -19.95 -9.39
N ARG A 452 -24.98 -18.90 -9.35
CA ARG A 452 -24.73 -18.12 -8.12
C ARG A 452 -25.04 -16.64 -8.25
N ILE A 453 -25.00 -16.11 -9.47
CA ILE A 453 -25.27 -14.69 -9.73
C ILE A 453 -26.28 -14.52 -10.88
N ALA A 454 -26.86 -13.33 -10.97
CA ALA A 454 -27.80 -13.02 -12.05
C ALA A 454 -27.14 -13.13 -13.43
N GLY A 455 -27.86 -13.65 -14.43
CA GLY A 455 -27.32 -13.96 -15.75
C GLY A 455 -26.64 -12.79 -16.46
N TYR A 456 -27.11 -11.55 -16.27
CA TYR A 456 -26.50 -10.35 -16.84
C TYR A 456 -25.15 -10.00 -16.23
N LYS A 457 -24.79 -10.59 -15.09
CA LYS A 457 -23.48 -10.45 -14.41
C LYS A 457 -22.47 -11.52 -14.85
N VAL A 458 -22.88 -12.50 -15.64
CA VAL A 458 -21.97 -13.56 -16.10
C VAL A 458 -21.08 -13.01 -17.24
N PRO A 459 -19.74 -13.09 -17.11
CA PRO A 459 -18.82 -12.58 -18.11
C PRO A 459 -19.02 -13.21 -19.49
N ARG A 460 -19.14 -12.39 -20.54
CA ARG A 460 -19.22 -12.88 -21.93
C ARG A 460 -17.92 -13.51 -22.39
N ILE A 461 -16.79 -12.91 -21.96
CA ILE A 461 -15.45 -13.40 -22.29
C ILE A 461 -14.81 -13.91 -21.00
N VAL A 462 -14.26 -15.12 -21.05
CA VAL A 462 -13.43 -15.69 -19.98
C VAL A 462 -12.10 -16.11 -20.60
N SER A 463 -11.01 -15.50 -20.14
CA SER A 463 -9.64 -15.82 -20.53
C SER A 463 -8.91 -16.52 -19.39
N LEU A 464 -8.13 -17.57 -19.72
CA LEU A 464 -7.32 -18.29 -18.75
C LEU A 464 -5.87 -17.82 -18.86
N HIS A 465 -5.26 -17.52 -17.73
CA HIS A 465 -3.89 -17.02 -17.63
C HIS A 465 -3.07 -17.91 -16.71
N ALA A 466 -1.86 -18.25 -17.11
CA ALA A 466 -0.92 -18.95 -16.23
C ALA A 466 -0.57 -18.11 -15.00
N GLU A 467 -0.50 -16.79 -15.20
CA GLU A 467 -0.27 -15.80 -14.14
C GLU A 467 -0.98 -14.48 -14.50
N LEU A 468 -1.67 -13.88 -13.54
CA LEU A 468 -2.28 -12.56 -13.71
C LEU A 468 -1.26 -11.45 -13.44
N PRO A 469 -1.28 -10.34 -14.21
CA PRO A 469 -0.38 -9.22 -13.98
C PRO A 469 -0.70 -8.60 -12.62
N ARG A 470 0.34 -8.43 -11.78
CA ARG A 470 0.20 -7.89 -10.43
C ARG A 470 1.13 -6.72 -10.18
N GLU A 471 0.70 -5.86 -9.29
CA GLU A 471 1.57 -4.95 -8.56
C GLU A 471 2.29 -5.73 -7.45
N ASP A 472 3.37 -5.17 -6.90
CA ASP A 472 4.15 -5.85 -5.84
C ASP A 472 3.40 -6.01 -4.51
N THR A 473 2.34 -5.24 -4.32
CA THR A 473 1.35 -5.44 -3.25
C THR A 473 0.55 -6.73 -3.42
N GLY A 474 0.72 -7.42 -4.56
CA GLY A 474 -0.09 -8.55 -4.95
C GLY A 474 -1.41 -8.18 -5.62
N LYS A 475 -1.76 -6.88 -5.67
CA LYS A 475 -2.97 -6.41 -6.35
C LYS A 475 -2.89 -6.67 -7.84
N ILE A 476 -3.97 -7.24 -8.41
CA ILE A 476 -4.04 -7.50 -9.85
C ILE A 476 -4.11 -6.17 -10.60
N PHE A 477 -3.28 -6.02 -11.62
CA PHE A 477 -3.23 -4.84 -12.46
C PHE A 477 -4.30 -4.92 -13.57
N LYS A 478 -5.58 -4.78 -13.18
CA LYS A 478 -6.75 -4.90 -14.08
C LYS A 478 -6.61 -4.07 -15.37
N ARG A 479 -5.95 -2.91 -15.28
CA ARG A 479 -5.73 -2.05 -16.43
C ARG A 479 -5.00 -2.77 -17.56
N LYS A 480 -3.92 -3.52 -17.26
CA LYS A 480 -3.17 -4.28 -18.28
C LYS A 480 -4.02 -5.35 -18.97
N LEU A 481 -4.99 -5.92 -18.23
CA LEU A 481 -5.91 -6.91 -18.78
C LEU A 481 -6.99 -6.27 -19.66
N ARG A 482 -7.41 -5.05 -19.32
CA ARG A 482 -8.48 -4.32 -19.99
C ARG A 482 -8.03 -3.54 -21.22
N GLU A 483 -6.84 -2.93 -21.19
CA GLU A 483 -6.32 -2.05 -22.26
C GLU A 483 -6.41 -2.66 -23.67
N PRO A 484 -6.12 -3.95 -23.92
CA PRO A 484 -6.21 -4.53 -25.28
C PRO A 484 -7.62 -4.46 -25.88
N TYR A 485 -8.66 -4.52 -25.08
CA TYR A 485 -10.06 -4.45 -25.54
C TYR A 485 -10.51 -3.02 -25.86
N TRP A 486 -9.88 -2.03 -25.24
CA TRP A 486 -10.21 -0.60 -25.42
C TRP A 486 -9.29 0.11 -26.43
N ALA A 487 -8.37 -0.62 -27.10
CA ALA A 487 -7.48 -0.04 -28.08
C ALA A 487 -8.28 0.66 -29.20
N GLY A 488 -8.09 1.97 -29.35
CA GLY A 488 -8.81 2.79 -30.35
C GLY A 488 -10.24 3.21 -29.97
N ARG A 489 -10.71 2.93 -28.75
CA ARG A 489 -12.02 3.34 -28.24
C ARG A 489 -11.87 4.15 -26.93
N ALA A 490 -12.75 5.12 -26.71
CA ALA A 490 -12.81 5.85 -25.42
C ALA A 490 -13.79 5.16 -24.48
N ARG A 491 -13.43 5.05 -23.20
CA ARG A 491 -14.33 4.61 -22.12
C ARG A 491 -15.00 5.83 -21.51
N ASN A 492 -16.32 5.84 -21.46
CA ASN A 492 -17.14 6.96 -20.93
C ASN A 492 -17.54 6.71 -19.46
N VAL A 493 -16.59 6.40 -18.56
CA VAL A 493 -16.87 6.23 -17.12
C VAL A 493 -15.96 7.14 -16.30
#